data_bd3cb5d38d494117e5b9c65d99d7f453
#
_entry.id   bd3cb5d38d494117e5b9c65d99d7f453
#
_cell.length_a   1.000
_cell.length_b   1.000
_cell.length_c   1.000
_cell.angle_alpha   90.00
_cell.angle_beta   90.00
_cell.angle_gamma   90.00
#
_symmetry.space_group_name_H-M   'P 1'
#
loop_
_entity.id
_entity.type
_entity.pdbx_description
1 polymer ?
#
loop_
_entity_poly.entity_id
_entity_poly.type
_entity_poly.pdbx_seq_one_letter_code
_entity_poly.pdbx_strand_id
1 'polypeptide(L)'
;NWIEKIFQKTLESYKEGTRSRKQCATSLSVLAKFLDIKLPEDWKLNSRGYGLNKAGFRDLPKDELIEKLWENIPNKSWKFVFGLMATYGLRNHEVFSCDLSSLTNFGDKIIRVLPTTKTGEHQVWPFHPEWVEKFELSKLGENPELLPNINRDLKITTLQNIGKKITDQFKRYSLQIKPYDLRHAWAVRTIFYDLPDTVAARMMGHSVSLHTQTYHHWITKRDQQQAVNNALLKVKRVKNI
;
A
#
# COMPACT_ATOMS: atom_id res chain seq x y z
N ASN A 1 -7.68 39.64 -17.57
CA ASN A 1 -6.34 39.26 -18.01
C ASN A 1 -6.46 37.98 -18.84
N TRP A 2 -5.87 37.95 -20.04
CA TRP A 2 -5.95 36.81 -20.94
C TRP A 2 -5.29 35.54 -20.36
N ILE A 3 -4.24 35.68 -19.50
CA ILE A 3 -3.57 34.56 -18.83
C ILE A 3 -4.50 33.92 -17.80
N GLU A 4 -5.27 34.69 -17.06
CA GLU A 4 -6.27 34.15 -16.11
C GLU A 4 -7.30 33.28 -16.83
N LYS A 5 -7.75 33.72 -18.01
CA LYS A 5 -8.68 32.94 -18.86
C LYS A 5 -8.06 31.64 -19.33
N ILE A 6 -6.75 31.63 -19.68
CA ILE A 6 -6.02 30.41 -20.07
C ILE A 6 -5.93 29.47 -18.86
N PHE A 7 -5.60 29.97 -17.67
CA PHE A 7 -5.51 29.15 -16.44
C PHE A 7 -6.84 28.51 -16.12
N GLN A 8 -7.91 29.30 -16.16
CA GLN A 8 -9.27 28.80 -15.93
C GLN A 8 -9.65 27.73 -16.95
N LYS A 9 -9.47 27.99 -18.24
CA LYS A 9 -9.77 27.04 -19.31
C LYS A 9 -8.93 25.75 -19.19
N THR A 10 -7.66 25.87 -18.81
CA THR A 10 -6.78 24.71 -18.57
C THR A 10 -7.29 23.89 -17.38
N LEU A 11 -7.73 24.53 -16.29
CA LEU A 11 -8.29 23.83 -15.14
C LEU A 11 -9.61 23.13 -15.49
N GLU A 12 -10.46 23.78 -16.26
CA GLU A 12 -11.76 23.25 -16.71
C GLU A 12 -11.63 22.05 -17.66
N SER A 13 -10.49 21.88 -18.35
CA SER A 13 -10.24 20.69 -19.17
C SER A 13 -10.10 19.41 -18.36
N TYR A 14 -9.90 19.51 -17.05
CA TYR A 14 -9.86 18.36 -16.12
C TYR A 14 -11.21 18.19 -15.42
N LYS A 15 -11.67 16.94 -15.36
CA LYS A 15 -12.92 16.57 -14.67
C LYS A 15 -12.90 17.02 -13.19
N GLU A 16 -13.98 17.59 -12.71
CA GLU A 16 -14.15 18.01 -11.32
C GLU A 16 -13.98 16.85 -10.34
N GLY A 17 -13.48 17.16 -9.13
CA GLY A 17 -13.26 16.17 -8.09
C GLY A 17 -12.12 15.19 -8.35
N THR A 18 -11.33 15.37 -9.43
CA THR A 18 -10.21 14.48 -9.74
C THR A 18 -8.88 14.97 -9.16
N ARG A 19 -7.97 14.02 -8.94
CA ARG A 19 -6.59 14.33 -8.53
C ARG A 19 -5.88 15.19 -9.58
N SER A 20 -6.10 14.90 -10.87
CA SER A 20 -5.49 15.63 -11.98
C SER A 20 -5.89 17.09 -11.97
N ARG A 21 -7.17 17.40 -11.74
CA ARG A 21 -7.65 18.80 -11.60
C ARG A 21 -7.00 19.48 -10.40
N LYS A 22 -6.92 18.82 -9.25
CA LYS A 22 -6.24 19.36 -8.06
C LYS A 22 -4.76 19.62 -8.30
N GLN A 23 -4.05 18.71 -8.96
CA GLN A 23 -2.63 18.90 -9.30
C GLN A 23 -2.44 20.03 -10.30
N CYS A 24 -3.28 20.12 -11.33
CA CYS A 24 -3.28 21.21 -12.29
C CYS A 24 -3.46 22.57 -11.56
N ALA A 25 -4.47 22.70 -10.70
CA ALA A 25 -4.71 23.91 -9.93
C ALA A 25 -3.51 24.29 -9.06
N THR A 26 -2.87 23.31 -8.40
CA THR A 26 -1.67 23.54 -7.59
C THR A 26 -0.49 24.04 -8.44
N SER A 27 -0.24 23.42 -9.57
CA SER A 27 0.85 23.81 -10.48
C SER A 27 0.63 25.20 -11.06
N LEU A 28 -0.61 25.50 -11.49
CA LEU A 28 -0.97 26.83 -11.98
C LEU A 28 -0.88 27.90 -10.89
N SER A 29 -1.20 27.55 -9.62
CA SER A 29 -1.02 28.48 -8.49
C SER A 29 0.45 28.83 -8.25
N VAL A 30 1.35 27.86 -8.38
CA VAL A 30 2.81 28.09 -8.26
C VAL A 30 3.30 28.97 -9.42
N LEU A 31 2.84 28.67 -10.63
CA LEU A 31 3.18 29.49 -11.82
C LEU A 31 2.65 30.91 -11.72
N ALA A 32 1.40 31.10 -11.25
CA ALA A 32 0.80 32.42 -11.04
C ALA A 32 1.62 33.23 -10.03
N LYS A 33 2.04 32.60 -8.93
CA LYS A 33 2.89 33.24 -7.93
C LYS A 33 4.26 33.65 -8.54
N PHE A 34 4.85 32.82 -9.37
CA PHE A 34 6.12 33.10 -10.02
C PHE A 34 6.02 34.26 -11.03
N LEU A 35 4.88 34.37 -11.72
CA LEU A 35 4.62 35.41 -12.73
C LEU A 35 3.93 36.66 -12.15
N ASP A 36 3.78 36.74 -10.82
CA ASP A 36 3.05 37.81 -10.13
C ASP A 36 1.63 38.05 -10.67
N ILE A 37 0.92 36.95 -10.99
CA ILE A 37 -0.44 36.97 -11.50
C ILE A 37 -1.41 36.72 -10.34
N LYS A 38 -2.37 37.62 -10.16
CA LYS A 38 -3.44 37.44 -9.17
C LYS A 38 -4.46 36.43 -9.71
N LEU A 39 -4.64 35.32 -8.99
CA LEU A 39 -5.67 34.34 -9.28
C LEU A 39 -7.05 34.78 -8.77
N PRO A 40 -8.16 34.32 -9.40
CA PRO A 40 -9.50 34.55 -8.89
C PRO A 40 -9.68 34.07 -7.45
N GLU A 41 -10.55 34.73 -6.67
CA GLU A 41 -10.80 34.37 -5.26
C GLU A 41 -11.35 32.95 -5.12
N ASP A 42 -12.13 32.51 -6.07
CA ASP A 42 -12.72 31.17 -6.14
C ASP A 42 -11.78 30.08 -6.67
N TRP A 43 -10.53 30.43 -7.04
CA TRP A 43 -9.55 29.46 -7.59
C TRP A 43 -9.39 28.20 -6.76
N LYS A 44 -9.33 28.34 -5.43
CA LYS A 44 -9.24 27.20 -4.50
C LYS A 44 -10.53 26.36 -4.49
N LEU A 45 -11.68 26.98 -4.72
CA LEU A 45 -12.99 26.31 -4.79
C LEU A 45 -13.04 25.42 -6.05
N ASN A 46 -12.57 25.93 -7.17
CA ASN A 46 -12.58 25.23 -8.46
C ASN A 46 -11.72 23.95 -8.49
N SER A 47 -10.82 23.77 -7.53
CA SER A 47 -10.00 22.55 -7.37
C SER A 47 -10.52 21.58 -6.29
N ARG A 48 -11.62 21.91 -5.61
CA ARG A 48 -12.21 21.10 -4.53
C ARG A 48 -12.82 19.80 -5.06
N GLY A 49 -13.11 18.89 -4.13
CA GLY A 49 -13.82 17.64 -4.39
C GLY A 49 -12.92 16.40 -4.49
N TYR A 50 -11.63 16.56 -4.72
CA TYR A 50 -10.72 15.42 -4.67
C TYR A 50 -10.54 14.91 -3.23
N GLY A 51 -10.84 13.64 -3.02
CA GLY A 51 -10.77 12.99 -1.70
C GLY A 51 -12.06 13.09 -0.88
N LEU A 52 -13.06 13.88 -1.33
CA LEU A 52 -14.41 13.90 -0.75
C LEU A 52 -15.24 12.68 -1.19
N ASN A 53 -15.04 12.21 -2.42
CA ASN A 53 -15.58 10.95 -2.86
C ASN A 53 -14.72 9.84 -2.24
N LYS A 54 -15.19 9.30 -1.12
CA LYS A 54 -14.65 8.06 -0.57
C LYS A 54 -14.65 7.05 -1.73
N ALA A 55 -13.47 6.56 -2.10
CA ALA A 55 -13.39 5.43 -2.99
C ALA A 55 -14.36 4.40 -2.43
N GLY A 56 -15.38 4.01 -3.24
CA GLY A 56 -16.42 3.10 -2.78
C GLY A 56 -15.77 1.88 -2.16
N PHE A 57 -16.44 1.29 -1.19
CA PHE A 57 -16.01 0.04 -0.55
C PHE A 57 -15.53 -0.90 -1.64
N ARG A 58 -14.24 -1.18 -1.63
CA ARG A 58 -13.64 -2.17 -2.51
C ARG A 58 -13.65 -3.47 -1.72
N ASP A 59 -14.27 -4.51 -2.27
CA ASP A 59 -14.13 -5.83 -1.70
C ASP A 59 -12.66 -6.23 -1.76
N LEU A 60 -12.06 -6.43 -0.61
CA LEU A 60 -10.69 -6.91 -0.52
C LEU A 60 -10.65 -8.42 -0.71
N PRO A 61 -9.59 -8.96 -1.31
CA PRO A 61 -9.46 -10.39 -1.47
C PRO A 61 -9.41 -11.06 -0.09
N LYS A 62 -10.24 -12.09 0.09
CA LYS A 62 -10.17 -12.98 1.25
C LYS A 62 -8.92 -13.85 1.16
N ASP A 63 -8.50 -14.39 2.28
CA ASP A 63 -7.25 -15.17 2.38
C ASP A 63 -7.27 -16.40 1.47
N GLU A 64 -8.42 -17.10 1.36
CA GLU A 64 -8.57 -18.26 0.48
C GLU A 64 -8.42 -17.88 -1.01
N LEU A 65 -8.88 -16.68 -1.39
CA LEU A 65 -8.69 -16.18 -2.74
C LEU A 65 -7.22 -15.83 -3.00
N ILE A 66 -6.53 -15.23 -2.02
CA ILE A 66 -5.11 -14.90 -2.12
C ILE A 66 -4.28 -16.17 -2.34
N GLU A 67 -4.53 -17.21 -1.56
CA GLU A 67 -3.86 -18.50 -1.69
C GLU A 67 -4.09 -19.14 -3.07
N LYS A 68 -5.35 -19.19 -3.50
CA LYS A 68 -5.72 -19.72 -4.83
C LYS A 68 -5.07 -18.93 -5.97
N LEU A 69 -5.01 -17.60 -5.87
CA LEU A 69 -4.36 -16.76 -6.88
C LEU A 69 -2.86 -17.04 -6.93
N TRP A 70 -2.20 -17.23 -5.78
CA TRP A 70 -0.79 -17.57 -5.71
C TRP A 70 -0.49 -18.91 -6.38
N GLU A 71 -1.33 -19.94 -6.16
CA GLU A 71 -1.20 -21.25 -6.80
C GLU A 71 -1.21 -21.16 -8.32
N ASN A 72 -2.05 -20.30 -8.88
CA ASN A 72 -2.25 -20.12 -10.31
C ASN A 72 -1.17 -19.27 -11.01
N ILE A 73 -0.23 -18.66 -10.29
CA ILE A 73 0.87 -17.92 -10.92
C ILE A 73 1.86 -18.93 -11.53
N PRO A 74 2.10 -18.92 -12.87
CA PRO A 74 2.91 -19.94 -13.50
C PRO A 74 4.43 -19.77 -13.26
N ASN A 75 4.90 -18.54 -13.05
CA ASN A 75 6.31 -18.24 -12.89
C ASN A 75 6.70 -18.17 -11.40
N LYS A 76 7.67 -18.98 -11.00
CA LYS A 76 8.09 -19.13 -9.61
C LYS A 76 8.62 -17.84 -8.99
N SER A 77 9.40 -17.06 -9.72
CA SER A 77 9.94 -15.79 -9.23
C SER A 77 8.83 -14.78 -8.94
N TRP A 78 7.78 -14.77 -9.75
CA TRP A 78 6.60 -13.91 -9.52
C TRP A 78 5.67 -14.43 -8.43
N LYS A 79 5.69 -15.77 -8.16
CA LYS A 79 5.05 -16.33 -6.95
C LYS A 79 5.66 -15.73 -5.68
N PHE A 80 6.99 -15.63 -5.62
CA PHE A 80 7.67 -14.99 -4.49
C PHE A 80 7.29 -13.52 -4.32
N VAL A 81 7.22 -12.76 -5.41
CA VAL A 81 6.76 -11.35 -5.36
C VAL A 81 5.35 -11.25 -4.78
N PHE A 82 4.43 -12.07 -5.28
CA PHE A 82 3.06 -12.10 -4.79
C PHE A 82 3.00 -12.51 -3.31
N GLY A 83 3.71 -13.58 -2.93
CA GLY A 83 3.77 -14.07 -1.56
C GLY A 83 4.32 -13.03 -0.58
N LEU A 84 5.42 -12.35 -0.92
CA LEU A 84 5.96 -11.25 -0.12
C LEU A 84 4.95 -10.12 0.07
N MET A 85 4.25 -9.72 -0.99
CA MET A 85 3.23 -8.67 -0.88
C MET A 85 2.05 -9.10 -0.02
N ALA A 86 1.60 -10.34 -0.14
CA ALA A 86 0.48 -10.87 0.63
C ALA A 86 0.81 -11.02 2.12
N THR A 87 2.00 -11.56 2.42
CA THR A 87 2.43 -11.90 3.78
C THR A 87 2.90 -10.67 4.57
N TYR A 88 3.52 -9.68 3.90
CA TYR A 88 4.13 -8.51 4.55
C TYR A 88 3.48 -7.17 4.19
N GLY A 89 2.48 -7.16 3.33
CA GLY A 89 1.78 -5.93 2.96
C GLY A 89 2.65 -4.86 2.29
N LEU A 90 3.69 -5.28 1.57
CA LEU A 90 4.66 -4.39 0.93
C LEU A 90 4.03 -3.55 -0.18
N ARG A 91 4.55 -2.33 -0.39
CA ARG A 91 4.29 -1.60 -1.63
C ARG A 91 4.96 -2.30 -2.80
N ASN A 92 4.41 -2.13 -3.99
CA ASN A 92 4.93 -2.77 -5.20
C ASN A 92 6.46 -2.66 -5.35
N HIS A 93 7.03 -1.47 -5.17
CA HIS A 93 8.48 -1.27 -5.32
C HIS A 93 9.30 -1.78 -4.13
N GLU A 94 8.71 -1.86 -2.93
CA GLU A 94 9.40 -2.28 -1.71
C GLU A 94 9.85 -3.73 -1.77
N VAL A 95 9.11 -4.59 -2.49
CA VAL A 95 9.46 -6.02 -2.67
C VAL A 95 10.91 -6.22 -3.11
N PHE A 96 11.41 -5.32 -3.94
CA PHE A 96 12.77 -5.37 -4.48
C PHE A 96 13.80 -4.57 -3.67
N SER A 97 13.37 -3.98 -2.56
CA SER A 97 14.19 -3.13 -1.68
C SER A 97 14.08 -3.59 -0.24
N CYS A 98 14.05 -4.90 -0.02
CA CYS A 98 14.01 -5.52 1.29
C CYS A 98 15.30 -6.30 1.57
N ASP A 99 15.74 -6.26 2.81
CA ASP A 99 16.62 -7.27 3.38
C ASP A 99 15.77 -8.47 3.78
N LEU A 100 16.02 -9.58 3.12
CA LEU A 100 15.30 -10.84 3.29
C LEU A 100 16.12 -11.91 4.03
N SER A 101 17.29 -11.55 4.55
CA SER A 101 18.24 -12.49 5.17
C SER A 101 17.68 -13.26 6.37
N SER A 102 16.66 -12.71 7.05
CA SER A 102 15.97 -13.35 8.15
C SER A 102 14.90 -14.37 7.72
N LEU A 103 14.59 -14.47 6.42
CA LEU A 103 13.63 -15.44 5.87
C LEU A 103 14.27 -16.82 5.70
N THR A 104 14.94 -17.33 6.71
CA THR A 104 15.48 -18.68 6.74
C THR A 104 14.62 -19.57 7.65
N ASN A 105 14.82 -20.88 7.58
CA ASN A 105 14.09 -21.81 8.45
C ASN A 105 14.32 -21.53 9.95
N PHE A 106 15.46 -20.95 10.31
CA PHE A 106 15.86 -20.63 11.69
C PHE A 106 15.77 -19.14 12.01
N GLY A 107 15.45 -18.28 11.03
CA GLY A 107 15.30 -16.85 11.21
C GLY A 107 13.98 -16.45 11.85
N ASP A 108 13.92 -15.22 12.33
CA ASP A 108 12.73 -14.64 12.99
C ASP A 108 11.61 -14.25 12.00
N LYS A 109 11.88 -14.38 10.69
CA LYS A 109 10.97 -14.08 9.58
C LYS A 109 10.54 -12.61 9.50
N ILE A 110 11.24 -11.73 10.20
CA ILE A 110 11.03 -10.28 10.14
C ILE A 110 11.83 -9.74 8.96
N ILE A 111 11.18 -9.07 8.01
CA ILE A 111 11.89 -8.43 6.90
C ILE A 111 12.12 -6.95 7.19
N ARG A 112 13.15 -6.39 6.59
CA ARG A 112 13.49 -4.98 6.71
C ARG A 112 13.40 -4.30 5.34
N VAL A 113 12.47 -3.35 5.21
CA VAL A 113 12.42 -2.46 4.04
C VAL A 113 13.57 -1.46 4.14
N LEU A 114 14.37 -1.36 3.08
CA LEU A 114 15.58 -0.54 3.07
C LEU A 114 15.28 0.96 2.88
N PRO A 115 16.16 1.88 3.32
CA PRO A 115 15.92 3.32 3.30
C PRO A 115 15.86 3.94 1.91
N THR A 116 16.19 3.20 0.85
CA THR A 116 16.09 3.62 -0.55
C THR A 116 14.63 3.85 -1.01
N THR A 117 13.66 3.46 -0.19
CA THR A 117 12.23 3.65 -0.47
C THR A 117 11.74 5.02 -0.01
N LYS A 118 10.60 5.46 -0.55
CA LYS A 118 9.99 6.78 -0.23
C LYS A 118 9.72 6.98 1.27
N THR A 119 9.52 5.90 2.03
CA THR A 119 9.06 5.92 3.42
C THR A 119 10.16 5.63 4.43
N GLY A 120 11.39 5.49 3.97
CA GLY A 120 12.52 5.16 4.83
C GLY A 120 12.52 3.70 5.31
N GLU A 121 13.47 3.40 6.18
CA GLU A 121 13.65 2.06 6.75
C GLU A 121 12.56 1.71 7.76
N HIS A 122 12.04 0.49 7.67
CA HIS A 122 11.10 -0.06 8.66
C HIS A 122 11.09 -1.59 8.60
N GLN A 123 10.74 -2.21 9.74
CA GLN A 123 10.61 -3.65 9.86
C GLN A 123 9.15 -4.07 9.69
N VAL A 124 8.93 -5.24 9.10
CA VAL A 124 7.61 -5.80 8.88
C VAL A 124 7.57 -7.26 9.30
N TRP A 125 6.59 -7.59 10.11
CA TRP A 125 6.28 -8.95 10.56
C TRP A 125 5.28 -9.63 9.61
N PRO A 126 5.34 -10.94 9.45
CA PRO A 126 4.36 -11.66 8.63
C PRO A 126 3.02 -11.72 9.35
N PHE A 127 1.94 -11.39 8.66
CA PHE A 127 0.58 -11.71 9.03
C PHE A 127 -0.01 -12.62 7.98
N HIS A 128 -0.46 -13.60 8.40
CA HIS A 128 -0.31 -15.05 8.50
C HIS A 128 1.14 -15.56 8.48
N PRO A 129 1.75 -15.83 9.62
CA PRO A 129 3.14 -16.36 9.68
C PRO A 129 3.33 -17.67 8.91
N GLU A 130 2.31 -18.51 8.87
CA GLU A 130 2.25 -19.78 8.13
C GLU A 130 2.41 -19.59 6.61
N TRP A 131 2.11 -18.41 6.06
CA TRP A 131 2.31 -18.12 4.66
C TRP A 131 3.79 -18.00 4.26
N VAL A 132 4.68 -17.81 5.22
CA VAL A 132 6.13 -17.84 4.95
C VAL A 132 6.53 -19.23 4.42
N GLU A 133 6.01 -20.28 5.05
CA GLU A 133 6.25 -21.65 4.61
C GLU A 133 5.37 -22.02 3.40
N LYS A 134 4.09 -21.72 3.46
CA LYS A 134 3.14 -22.03 2.39
C LYS A 134 3.53 -21.43 1.04
N PHE A 135 4.04 -20.21 1.03
CA PHE A 135 4.52 -19.52 -0.18
C PHE A 135 6.01 -19.73 -0.43
N GLU A 136 6.64 -20.64 0.32
CA GLU A 136 8.07 -20.98 0.21
C GLU A 136 9.02 -19.77 0.36
N LEU A 137 8.61 -18.74 1.12
CA LEU A 137 9.37 -17.49 1.23
C LEU A 137 10.70 -17.66 1.97
N SER A 138 10.84 -18.70 2.81
CA SER A 138 12.10 -19.05 3.50
C SER A 138 13.26 -19.27 2.52
N LYS A 139 12.98 -19.68 1.29
CA LYS A 139 14.01 -19.85 0.24
C LYS A 139 14.68 -18.53 -0.16
N LEU A 140 14.02 -17.39 0.05
CA LEU A 140 14.54 -16.07 -0.31
C LEU A 140 15.62 -15.58 0.65
N GLY A 141 15.66 -16.07 1.88
CA GLY A 141 16.70 -15.71 2.84
C GLY A 141 18.09 -16.15 2.42
N GLU A 142 18.17 -17.35 1.81
CA GLU A 142 19.41 -17.92 1.29
C GLU A 142 19.66 -17.50 -0.17
N ASN A 143 18.59 -17.36 -0.96
CA ASN A 143 18.66 -17.15 -2.40
C ASN A 143 17.76 -15.97 -2.85
N PRO A 144 18.10 -14.72 -2.53
CA PRO A 144 17.30 -13.54 -2.91
C PRO A 144 17.23 -13.33 -4.43
N GLU A 145 18.13 -13.96 -5.21
CA GLU A 145 18.12 -13.97 -6.68
C GLU A 145 16.96 -14.78 -7.27
N LEU A 146 16.22 -15.54 -6.47
CA LEU A 146 14.97 -16.19 -6.90
C LEU A 146 13.87 -15.16 -7.24
N LEU A 147 14.00 -13.92 -6.78
CA LEU A 147 13.15 -12.83 -7.24
C LEU A 147 13.41 -12.50 -8.71
N PRO A 148 12.41 -11.92 -9.42
CA PRO A 148 12.60 -11.52 -10.81
C PRO A 148 13.79 -10.56 -10.98
N ASN A 149 14.64 -10.84 -11.97
CA ASN A 149 15.72 -9.92 -12.33
C ASN A 149 15.13 -8.68 -13.03
N ILE A 150 15.08 -7.56 -12.29
CA ILE A 150 14.64 -6.25 -12.82
C ILE A 150 15.70 -5.20 -12.53
N ASN A 151 15.77 -4.18 -13.36
CA ASN A 151 16.64 -3.05 -13.09
C ASN A 151 16.13 -2.28 -11.86
N ARG A 152 17.00 -2.14 -10.84
CA ARG A 152 16.73 -1.46 -9.55
C ARG A 152 17.56 -0.18 -9.38
N ASP A 153 18.43 0.13 -10.34
CA ASP A 153 19.28 1.32 -10.30
C ASP A 153 18.44 2.58 -10.46
N LEU A 154 18.27 3.32 -9.39
CA LEU A 154 17.48 4.56 -9.37
C LEU A 154 18.08 5.71 -10.18
N LYS A 155 19.32 5.56 -10.70
CA LYS A 155 19.89 6.46 -11.70
C LYS A 155 19.30 6.25 -13.10
N ILE A 156 18.78 5.04 -13.36
CA ILE A 156 18.25 4.60 -14.66
C ILE A 156 16.72 4.47 -14.63
N THR A 157 16.16 4.06 -13.49
CA THR A 157 14.71 3.83 -13.33
C THR A 157 14.15 4.59 -12.14
N THR A 158 12.85 4.51 -11.92
CA THR A 158 12.16 5.10 -10.77
C THR A 158 11.44 4.04 -9.95
N LEU A 159 11.20 4.31 -8.66
CA LEU A 159 10.38 3.45 -7.81
C LEU A 159 8.99 3.18 -8.44
N GLN A 160 8.43 4.16 -9.14
CA GLN A 160 7.17 4.03 -9.85
C GLN A 160 7.26 3.02 -10.99
N ASN A 161 8.33 3.06 -11.80
CA ASN A 161 8.55 2.13 -12.89
C ASN A 161 8.79 0.70 -12.38
N ILE A 162 9.54 0.55 -11.28
CA ILE A 162 9.73 -0.73 -10.60
C ILE A 162 8.37 -1.29 -10.18
N GLY A 163 7.56 -0.50 -9.48
CA GLY A 163 6.22 -0.91 -9.03
C GLY A 163 5.26 -1.21 -10.18
N LYS A 164 5.39 -0.50 -11.31
CA LYS A 164 4.59 -0.74 -12.52
C LYS A 164 4.82 -2.14 -13.08
N LYS A 165 6.06 -2.66 -13.06
CA LYS A 165 6.36 -4.03 -13.52
C LYS A 165 5.51 -5.09 -12.83
N ILE A 166 5.27 -4.95 -11.52
CA ILE A 166 4.36 -5.85 -10.79
C ILE A 166 2.93 -5.72 -11.30
N THR A 167 2.45 -4.49 -11.48
CA THR A 167 1.09 -4.23 -11.98
C THR A 167 0.89 -4.83 -13.37
N ASP A 168 1.88 -4.69 -14.25
CA ASP A 168 1.84 -5.24 -15.60
C ASP A 168 1.86 -6.78 -15.57
N GLN A 169 2.60 -7.38 -14.63
CA GLN A 169 2.64 -8.82 -14.47
C GLN A 169 1.33 -9.41 -13.91
N PHE A 170 0.68 -8.72 -12.95
CA PHE A 170 -0.65 -9.11 -12.48
C PHE A 170 -1.67 -9.11 -13.63
N LYS A 171 -1.61 -8.11 -14.50
CA LYS A 171 -2.46 -8.05 -15.71
C LYS A 171 -2.16 -9.20 -16.66
N ARG A 172 -0.86 -9.50 -16.91
CA ARG A 172 -0.43 -10.60 -17.79
C ARG A 172 -0.94 -11.96 -17.33
N TYR A 173 -1.00 -12.17 -16.00
CA TYR A 173 -1.54 -13.39 -15.42
C TYR A 173 -3.06 -13.32 -15.21
N SER A 174 -3.73 -12.26 -15.65
CA SER A 174 -5.18 -12.06 -15.49
C SER A 174 -5.64 -12.20 -14.03
N LEU A 175 -4.79 -11.77 -13.09
CA LEU A 175 -5.18 -11.78 -11.68
C LEU A 175 -6.32 -10.78 -11.45
N GLN A 176 -7.40 -11.26 -10.83
CA GLN A 176 -8.64 -10.49 -10.63
C GLN A 176 -8.52 -9.40 -9.54
N ILE A 177 -7.32 -9.21 -9.00
CA ILE A 177 -7.02 -8.21 -7.96
C ILE A 177 -5.90 -7.28 -8.44
N LYS A 178 -5.82 -6.11 -7.83
CA LYS A 178 -4.67 -5.21 -8.00
C LYS A 178 -3.58 -5.57 -7.00
N PRO A 179 -2.29 -5.39 -7.31
CA PRO A 179 -1.21 -5.65 -6.36
C PRO A 179 -1.41 -4.94 -5.01
N TYR A 180 -1.92 -3.71 -5.04
CA TYR A 180 -2.14 -2.92 -3.84
C TYR A 180 -3.28 -3.44 -2.95
N ASP A 181 -4.18 -4.29 -3.49
CA ASP A 181 -5.25 -4.90 -2.71
C ASP A 181 -4.69 -5.93 -1.70
N LEU A 182 -3.53 -6.54 -2.00
CA LEU A 182 -2.80 -7.39 -1.04
C LEU A 182 -2.33 -6.59 0.18
N ARG A 183 -1.81 -5.38 -0.05
CA ARG A 183 -1.41 -4.48 1.04
C ARG A 183 -2.61 -4.01 1.87
N HIS A 184 -3.73 -3.72 1.22
CA HIS A 184 -4.96 -3.37 1.93
C HIS A 184 -5.48 -4.55 2.75
N ALA A 185 -5.47 -5.77 2.20
CA ALA A 185 -5.85 -6.99 2.92
C ALA A 185 -4.95 -7.22 4.14
N TRP A 186 -3.63 -7.04 3.99
CA TRP A 186 -2.69 -7.12 5.11
C TRP A 186 -3.03 -6.11 6.22
N ALA A 187 -3.30 -4.85 5.87
CA ALA A 187 -3.62 -3.81 6.84
C ALA A 187 -4.94 -4.09 7.59
N VAL A 188 -5.96 -4.57 6.88
CA VAL A 188 -7.23 -4.96 7.52
C VAL A 188 -7.02 -6.18 8.42
N ARG A 189 -6.17 -7.13 8.01
CA ARG A 189 -5.83 -8.30 8.81
C ARG A 189 -5.17 -7.91 10.14
N THR A 190 -4.30 -6.89 10.17
CA THR A 190 -3.71 -6.42 11.44
C THR A 190 -4.75 -5.92 12.44
N ILE A 191 -5.85 -5.36 11.96
CA ILE A 191 -6.98 -4.93 12.81
C ILE A 191 -7.66 -6.15 13.45
N PHE A 192 -7.89 -7.22 12.68
CA PHE A 192 -8.47 -8.45 13.21
C PHE A 192 -7.58 -9.17 14.24
N TYR A 193 -6.27 -8.97 14.16
CA TYR A 193 -5.31 -9.48 15.14
C TYR A 193 -5.11 -8.55 16.34
N ASP A 194 -5.94 -7.51 16.49
CA ASP A 194 -5.84 -6.52 17.58
C ASP A 194 -4.45 -5.83 17.64
N LEU A 195 -3.76 -5.69 16.50
CA LEU A 195 -2.50 -4.97 16.46
C LEU A 195 -2.77 -3.46 16.60
N PRO A 196 -2.09 -2.75 17.52
CA PRO A 196 -2.26 -1.32 17.66
C PRO A 196 -1.97 -0.57 16.34
N ASP A 197 -2.83 0.40 15.97
CA ASP A 197 -2.68 1.20 14.74
C ASP A 197 -1.30 1.86 14.62
N THR A 198 -0.70 2.26 15.74
CA THR A 198 0.64 2.84 15.79
C THR A 198 1.72 1.86 15.30
N VAL A 199 1.56 0.59 15.65
CA VAL A 199 2.49 -0.49 15.25
C VAL A 199 2.25 -0.85 13.80
N ALA A 200 0.99 -1.08 13.40
CA ALA A 200 0.61 -1.37 12.02
C ALA A 200 1.06 -0.25 11.05
N ALA A 201 0.83 1.00 11.42
CA ALA A 201 1.26 2.16 10.63
C ALA A 201 2.79 2.20 10.44
N ARG A 202 3.55 1.93 11.52
CA ARG A 202 5.02 1.87 11.46
C ARG A 202 5.48 0.76 10.52
N MET A 203 4.91 -0.45 10.63
CA MET A 203 5.21 -1.57 9.74
C MET A 203 4.86 -1.27 8.28
N MET A 204 3.85 -0.45 8.04
CA MET A 204 3.48 -0.02 6.69
C MET A 204 4.27 1.21 6.22
N GLY A 205 5.18 1.77 7.01
CA GLY A 205 5.94 2.97 6.66
C GLY A 205 5.05 4.16 6.33
N HIS A 206 4.04 4.47 7.16
CA HIS A 206 3.22 5.69 7.07
C HIS A 206 2.75 6.19 8.44
N SER A 207 2.20 7.41 8.48
CA SER A 207 1.71 7.97 9.72
C SER A 207 0.45 7.24 10.22
N VAL A 208 0.23 7.26 11.54
CA VAL A 208 -0.99 6.72 12.17
C VAL A 208 -2.25 7.37 11.58
N SER A 209 -2.24 8.71 11.39
CA SER A 209 -3.37 9.42 10.79
C SER A 209 -3.71 8.89 9.39
N LEU A 210 -2.70 8.65 8.55
CA LEU A 210 -2.92 8.07 7.23
C LEU A 210 -3.45 6.63 7.31
N HIS A 211 -2.94 5.84 8.26
CA HIS A 211 -3.40 4.47 8.50
C HIS A 211 -4.88 4.46 8.86
N THR A 212 -5.25 5.20 9.91
CA THR A 212 -6.61 5.32 10.40
C THR A 212 -7.58 5.81 9.32
N GLN A 213 -7.23 6.91 8.61
CA GLN A 213 -8.07 7.43 7.51
C GLN A 213 -8.25 6.45 6.37
N THR A 214 -7.23 5.61 6.11
CA THR A 214 -7.28 4.67 4.98
C THR A 214 -8.01 3.39 5.32
N TYR A 215 -7.89 2.86 6.55
CA TYR A 215 -8.30 1.50 6.86
C TYR A 215 -9.50 1.39 7.80
N HIS A 216 -9.78 2.38 8.65
CA HIS A 216 -10.89 2.28 9.59
C HIS A 216 -12.27 2.18 8.94
N HIS A 217 -12.43 2.57 7.68
CA HIS A 217 -13.70 2.39 6.99
C HIS A 217 -14.03 0.93 6.62
N TRP A 218 -13.03 0.02 6.69
CA TRP A 218 -13.27 -1.43 6.54
C TRP A 218 -13.70 -2.10 7.85
N ILE A 219 -13.60 -1.39 9.00
CA ILE A 219 -14.07 -1.90 10.28
C ILE A 219 -15.59 -1.85 10.29
N THR A 220 -16.23 -3.00 10.21
CA THR A 220 -17.68 -3.12 10.31
C THR A 220 -18.13 -3.14 11.77
N LYS A 221 -19.45 -2.97 12.01
CA LYS A 221 -20.02 -3.12 13.36
C LYS A 221 -19.74 -4.51 13.95
N ARG A 222 -19.70 -5.55 13.12
CA ARG A 222 -19.36 -6.92 13.52
C ARG A 222 -17.92 -6.99 14.01
N ASP A 223 -16.99 -6.36 13.33
CA ASP A 223 -15.57 -6.35 13.68
C ASP A 223 -15.35 -5.60 14.99
N GLN A 224 -16.05 -4.47 15.21
CA GLN A 224 -16.04 -3.75 16.47
C GLN A 224 -16.50 -4.63 17.63
N GLN A 225 -17.59 -5.39 17.46
CA GLN A 225 -18.08 -6.31 18.50
C GLN A 225 -17.08 -7.43 18.78
N GLN A 226 -16.43 -7.95 17.75
CA GLN A 226 -15.41 -8.99 17.91
C GLN A 226 -14.18 -8.46 18.68
N ALA A 227 -13.72 -7.26 18.35
CA ALA A 227 -12.62 -6.61 19.07
C ALA A 227 -12.95 -6.39 20.56
N VAL A 228 -14.17 -5.93 20.88
CA VAL A 228 -14.65 -5.78 22.27
C VAL A 228 -14.66 -7.13 23.00
N ASN A 229 -15.18 -8.18 22.36
CA ASN A 229 -15.23 -9.52 22.95
C ASN A 229 -13.81 -10.05 23.26
N ASN A 230 -12.88 -9.87 22.33
CA ASN A 230 -11.48 -10.28 22.50
C ASN A 230 -10.80 -9.51 23.63
N ALA A 231 -11.01 -8.21 23.74
CA ALA A 231 -10.47 -7.38 24.81
C ALA A 231 -11.00 -7.83 26.18
N LEU A 232 -12.29 -8.12 26.30
CA LEU A 232 -12.89 -8.62 27.55
C LEU A 232 -12.36 -10.00 27.94
N LEU A 233 -12.07 -10.88 26.98
CA LEU A 233 -11.45 -12.19 27.24
C LEU A 233 -10.01 -12.04 27.77
N LYS A 234 -9.23 -11.09 27.23
CA LYS A 234 -7.87 -10.80 27.74
C LYS A 234 -7.91 -10.34 29.20
N VAL A 235 -8.85 -9.45 29.55
CA VAL A 235 -9.01 -8.95 30.93
C VAL A 235 -9.38 -10.10 31.90
N LYS A 236 -10.25 -11.03 31.50
CA LYS A 236 -10.60 -12.19 32.32
C LYS A 236 -9.40 -13.12 32.59
N ARG A 237 -8.51 -13.31 31.58
CA ARG A 237 -7.29 -14.12 31.74
C ARG A 237 -6.31 -13.50 32.75
N VAL A 238 -6.16 -12.17 32.74
CA VAL A 238 -5.27 -11.45 33.65
C VAL A 238 -5.78 -11.47 35.10
N LYS A 239 -7.12 -11.53 35.30
CA LYS A 239 -7.70 -11.61 36.69
C LYS A 239 -7.66 -13.01 37.27
N ASN A 240 -7.33 -14.04 36.51
CA ASN A 240 -7.24 -15.44 36.95
C ASN A 240 -5.78 -15.90 37.14
N ILE A 241 -4.82 -14.97 37.13
CA ILE A 241 -3.43 -15.13 37.52
C ILE A 241 -3.22 -14.45 38.88
#